data_1dcf088962ac1f212376fa45b7426c51
#
_entry.id   1dcf088962ac1f212376fa45b7426c51
#
_cell.length_a   1.000
_cell.length_b   1.000
_cell.length_c   1.000
_cell.angle_alpha   90.00
_cell.angle_beta   90.00
_cell.angle_gamma   90.00
#
_symmetry.space_group_name_H-M   'P 1'
#
loop_
_entity.id
_entity.type
_entity.pdbx_description
1 polymer ?
#
loop_
_entity_poly.entity_id
_entity_poly.type
_entity_poly.pdbx_seq_one_letter_code
_entity_poly.pdbx_strand_id
1 'polypeptide(L)' 'GCFEETKSVDWWLAHPKETYKKFEECQKSGSDSDNCKNVKRAHLSFERRKAVGLPIN' A
#
# COMPACT_ATOMS: atom_id res chain seq x y z
N GLY A 1 -12.81 12.91 14.99
CA GLY A 1 -12.01 12.46 13.92
C GLY A 1 -10.86 11.62 14.42
N CYS A 2 -10.61 10.61 13.69
CA CYS A 2 -9.48 9.74 14.01
C CYS A 2 -8.25 10.21 13.24
N PHE A 3 -7.16 10.33 13.95
CA PHE A 3 -5.90 10.57 13.29
C PHE A 3 -5.37 9.25 12.77
N GLU A 4 -5.11 9.21 11.49
CA GLU A 4 -4.42 8.09 10.89
C GLU A 4 -2.97 8.49 10.73
N GLU A 5 -2.10 7.78 11.41
CA GLU A 5 -0.68 8.04 11.28
C GLU A 5 -0.21 7.68 9.88
N THR A 6 0.49 8.61 9.25
CA THR A 6 1.01 8.37 7.91
C THR A 6 2.22 7.45 7.97
N LYS A 7 2.12 6.31 7.30
CA LYS A 7 3.21 5.33 7.22
C LYS A 7 4.01 5.57 5.94
N SER A 8 5.31 5.32 6.02
CA SER A 8 6.16 5.46 4.85
C SER A 8 5.91 4.31 3.86
N VAL A 9 6.38 4.49 2.64
CA VAL A 9 6.31 3.42 1.63
C VAL A 9 7.06 2.18 2.12
N ASP A 10 8.20 2.37 2.78
CA ASP A 10 8.96 1.25 3.34
C ASP A 10 8.15 0.46 4.35
N TRP A 11 7.38 1.14 5.19
CA TRP A 11 6.52 0.47 6.15
C TRP A 11 5.50 -0.42 5.43
N TRP A 12 4.87 0.13 4.39
CA TRP A 12 3.88 -0.62 3.62
C TRP A 12 4.51 -1.80 2.89
N LEU A 13 5.74 -1.64 2.42
CA LEU A 13 6.47 -2.73 1.77
C LEU A 13 6.76 -3.88 2.74
N ALA A 14 6.97 -3.55 4.01
CA ALA A 14 7.21 -4.56 5.04
C ALA A 14 5.93 -5.22 5.54
N HIS A 15 4.77 -4.67 5.19
CA HIS A 15 3.47 -5.16 5.65
C HIS A 15 2.53 -5.39 4.46
N PRO A 16 2.79 -6.41 3.64
CA PRO A 16 2.00 -6.62 2.41
C PRO A 16 0.50 -6.82 2.66
N LYS A 17 0.12 -7.54 3.70
CA LYS A 17 -1.30 -7.75 4.01
C LYS A 17 -2.00 -6.44 4.31
N GLU A 18 -1.37 -5.59 5.11
CA GLU A 18 -1.92 -4.29 5.45
C GLU A 18 -2.02 -3.42 4.20
N THR A 19 -1.02 -3.51 3.33
CA THR A 19 -0.96 -2.75 2.09
C THR A 19 -2.12 -3.11 1.18
N TYR A 20 -2.38 -4.38 0.97
CA TYR A 20 -3.49 -4.81 0.11
C TYR A 20 -4.84 -4.39 0.69
N LYS A 21 -5.00 -4.54 1.99
CA LYS A 21 -6.22 -4.14 2.66
C LYS A 21 -6.47 -2.63 2.51
N LYS A 22 -5.45 -1.84 2.79
CA LYS A 22 -5.57 -0.38 2.70
C LYS A 22 -5.76 0.07 1.26
N PHE A 23 -5.08 -0.57 0.32
CA PHE A 23 -5.24 -0.28 -1.10
C PHE A 23 -6.69 -0.45 -1.53
N GLU A 24 -7.32 -1.55 -1.13
CA GLU A 24 -8.71 -1.81 -1.43
C GLU A 24 -9.62 -0.74 -0.84
N GLU A 25 -9.39 -0.36 0.42
CA GLU A 25 -10.15 0.70 1.07
C GLU A 25 -9.99 2.02 0.33
N CYS A 26 -8.78 2.35 -0.08
CA CYS A 26 -8.51 3.58 -0.84
C CYS A 26 -9.24 3.59 -2.18
N GLN A 27 -9.29 2.44 -2.85
CA GLN A 27 -10.00 2.32 -4.12
C GLN A 27 -11.50 2.52 -3.94
N LYS A 28 -12.07 1.92 -2.91
CA LYS A 28 -13.51 2.02 -2.66
C LYS A 28 -13.94 3.43 -2.27
N SER A 29 -13.16 4.08 -1.43
CA SER A 29 -13.51 5.41 -0.94
C SER A 29 -13.07 6.53 -1.88
N GLY A 30 -12.18 6.23 -2.80
CA GLY A 30 -11.59 7.24 -3.66
C GLY A 30 -10.68 8.21 -2.90
N SER A 31 -10.21 7.79 -1.73
CA SER A 31 -9.38 8.63 -0.87
C SER A 31 -8.02 8.89 -1.50
N ASP A 32 -7.51 10.09 -1.26
CA ASP A 32 -6.23 10.52 -1.81
C ASP A 32 -5.28 10.97 -0.70
N SER A 33 -5.45 10.40 0.49
CA SER A 33 -4.61 10.71 1.64
C SER A 33 -3.17 10.28 1.38
N ASP A 34 -2.25 10.79 2.21
CA ASP A 34 -0.83 10.44 2.08
C ASP A 34 -0.62 8.92 2.23
N ASN A 35 -1.34 8.29 3.15
CA ASN A 35 -1.27 6.85 3.29
C ASN A 35 -1.71 6.14 2.02
N CYS A 36 -2.78 6.60 1.39
CA CYS A 36 -3.25 6.02 0.14
C CYS A 36 -2.22 6.16 -0.98
N LYS A 37 -1.57 7.31 -1.06
CA LYS A 37 -0.50 7.52 -2.05
C LYS A 37 0.66 6.56 -1.81
N ASN A 38 1.07 6.43 -0.56
CA ASN A 38 2.18 5.54 -0.19
C ASN A 38 1.82 4.07 -0.44
N VAL A 39 0.59 3.70 -0.13
CA VAL A 39 0.08 2.35 -0.38
C VAL A 39 0.09 2.03 -1.87
N LYS A 40 -0.32 2.98 -2.70
CA LYS A 40 -0.31 2.78 -4.16
C LYS A 40 1.10 2.49 -4.67
N ARG A 41 2.09 3.20 -4.14
CA ARG A 41 3.48 2.97 -4.51
C ARG A 41 3.97 1.60 -4.08
N ALA A 42 3.65 1.20 -2.84
CA ALA A 42 4.00 -0.11 -2.34
C ALA A 42 3.33 -1.21 -3.15
N HIS A 43 2.05 -1.03 -3.46
CA HIS A 43 1.30 -1.97 -4.27
C HIS A 43 1.95 -2.15 -5.65
N LEU A 44 2.36 -1.06 -6.25
CA LEU A 44 3.03 -1.11 -7.54
C LEU A 44 4.33 -1.91 -7.47
N SER A 45 5.10 -1.74 -6.39
CA SER A 45 6.30 -2.53 -6.16
C SER A 45 5.99 -4.03 -6.09
N PHE A 46 4.92 -4.40 -5.39
CA PHE A 46 4.51 -5.79 -5.28
C PHE A 46 4.13 -6.36 -6.65
N GLU A 47 3.42 -5.59 -7.45
CA GLU A 47 3.04 -6.02 -8.80
C GLU A 47 4.27 -6.24 -9.68
N ARG A 48 5.26 -5.38 -9.57
CA ARG A 48 6.53 -5.54 -10.29
C ARG A 48 7.25 -6.82 -9.86
N ARG A 49 7.27 -7.09 -8.57
CA ARG A 49 7.91 -8.31 -8.05
C ARG A 49 7.20 -9.55 -8.58
N LYS A 50 5.88 -9.54 -8.62
CA LYS A 50 5.12 -10.64 -9.20
C LYS A 50 5.44 -10.84 -10.67
N ALA A 51 5.55 -9.74 -11.39
CA ALA A 51 5.81 -9.80 -12.84
C ALA A 51 7.15 -10.44 -13.15
N VAL A 52 8.14 -10.26 -12.30
CA VAL A 52 9.47 -10.86 -12.49
C VAL A 52 9.67 -12.13 -11.68
N GLY A 53 8.63 -12.61 -11.03
CA GLY A 53 8.68 -13.87 -10.29
C GLY A 53 9.34 -13.80 -8.93
N LEU A 54 9.56 -12.61 -8.39
CA LEU A 54 10.15 -12.45 -7.06
C LEU A 54 9.09 -12.57 -5.98
N PRO A 55 9.47 -13.04 -4.79
CA PRO A 55 8.52 -13.09 -3.68
C PRO A 55 8.14 -11.69 -3.23
N ILE A 56 6.89 -11.54 -2.79
CA ILE A 56 6.39 -10.25 -2.33
C ILE A 56 7.03 -9.86 -1.00
N ASN A 57 7.35 -10.83 -0.20
CA ASN A 57 7.87 -10.54 1.12
C ASN A 57 9.14 -11.33 1.34
#